data_dec49af23dcfc99658e654c600c4f25a
#
_entry.id   dec49af23dcfc99658e654c600c4f25a
#
_cell.length_a   1.000
_cell.length_b   1.000
_cell.length_c   1.000
_cell.angle_alpha   90.00
_cell.angle_beta   90.00
_cell.angle_gamma   90.00
#
_symmetry.space_group_name_H-M   'P 1'
#
loop_
_entity.id
_entity.type
_entity.pdbx_description
1 polymer ?
#
loop_
_entity_poly.entity_id
_entity_poly.type
_entity_poly.pdbx_seq_one_letter_code
_entity_poly.pdbx_strand_id
1 'polypeptide(L)'
;MSSKPHSHAQWSSRLAFTLAAVGSSVGLGNIWKFPYMTGESGGGAFVLVYLICILLIGLPILMSEWLLGRLGQKNPISTMSHISARLKRSPAWVLIGVAGVLGAYLILSFYSVIGGWALAFIADAASGSFETLTSDTAGSLFGGLLGDPTTLLAWHSAFMLMVILVVAGGVAGGLERAAKILMPLLAVML
;
A
#
# COMPACT_ATOMS: atom_id res chain seq x y z
N MET A 1 -41.19 8.62 0.21
CA MET A 1 -39.85 8.71 -0.39
C MET A 1 -39.05 7.54 0.16
N SER A 2 -38.90 6.50 -0.63
CA SER A 2 -38.11 5.30 -0.25
C SER A 2 -36.63 5.62 -0.39
N SER A 3 -35.92 5.76 0.72
CA SER A 3 -34.46 5.88 0.74
C SER A 3 -33.88 4.53 0.26
N LYS A 4 -33.31 4.51 -0.96
CA LYS A 4 -32.52 3.37 -1.41
C LYS A 4 -31.43 3.12 -0.36
N PRO A 5 -31.27 1.87 0.13
CA PRO A 5 -30.16 1.56 0.99
C PRO A 5 -28.87 1.87 0.25
N HIS A 6 -28.00 2.69 0.82
CA HIS A 6 -26.66 2.92 0.29
C HIS A 6 -25.95 1.56 0.24
N SER A 7 -25.84 0.99 -0.95
CA SER A 7 -25.03 -0.21 -1.16
C SER A 7 -23.60 0.14 -0.83
N HIS A 8 -23.07 -0.41 0.25
CA HIS A 8 -21.63 -0.31 0.52
C HIS A 8 -20.86 -0.83 -0.68
N ALA A 9 -19.84 -0.09 -1.10
CA ALA A 9 -18.96 -0.50 -2.18
C ALA A 9 -18.37 -1.88 -1.85
N GLN A 10 -18.62 -2.85 -2.73
CA GLN A 10 -18.18 -4.23 -2.57
C GLN A 10 -17.32 -4.63 -3.78
N TRP A 11 -16.43 -5.58 -3.56
CA TRP A 11 -15.64 -6.18 -4.63
C TRP A 11 -16.54 -7.04 -5.54
N SER A 12 -16.31 -6.97 -6.84
CA SER A 12 -17.15 -7.66 -7.83
C SER A 12 -17.00 -9.19 -7.79
N SER A 13 -15.85 -9.68 -7.32
CA SER A 13 -15.57 -11.12 -7.24
C SER A 13 -14.54 -11.45 -6.16
N ARG A 14 -14.46 -12.73 -5.78
CA ARG A 14 -13.43 -13.24 -4.86
C ARG A 14 -12.03 -13.02 -5.43
N LEU A 15 -11.83 -13.22 -6.73
CA LEU A 15 -10.55 -12.98 -7.40
C LEU A 15 -10.14 -11.52 -7.32
N ALA A 16 -11.06 -10.58 -7.56
CA ALA A 16 -10.80 -9.15 -7.45
C ALA A 16 -10.36 -8.76 -6.02
N PHE A 17 -11.05 -9.29 -5.01
CA PHE A 17 -10.64 -9.10 -3.61
C PHE A 17 -9.25 -9.69 -3.33
N THR A 18 -8.99 -10.91 -3.78
CA THR A 18 -7.68 -11.56 -3.56
C THR A 18 -6.56 -10.77 -4.23
N LEU A 19 -6.72 -10.35 -5.49
CA LEU A 19 -5.73 -9.53 -6.18
C LEU A 19 -5.49 -8.19 -5.48
N ALA A 20 -6.54 -7.55 -4.99
CA ALA A 20 -6.40 -6.32 -4.23
C ALA A 20 -5.70 -6.54 -2.88
N ALA A 21 -6.04 -7.61 -2.17
CA ALA A 21 -5.39 -7.97 -0.90
C ALA A 21 -3.90 -8.31 -1.10
N VAL A 22 -3.56 -9.09 -2.13
CA VAL A 22 -2.16 -9.38 -2.49
C VAL A 22 -1.46 -8.09 -2.90
N GLY A 23 -2.08 -7.27 -3.76
CA GLY A 23 -1.52 -6.01 -4.22
C GLY A 23 -1.24 -5.00 -3.11
N SER A 24 -2.13 -4.93 -2.13
CA SER A 24 -1.91 -4.07 -0.94
C SER A 24 -0.78 -4.58 -0.03
N SER A 25 -0.44 -5.87 -0.13
CA SER A 25 0.62 -6.50 0.67
C SER A 25 1.98 -6.45 -0.01
N VAL A 26 2.02 -6.28 -1.33
CA VAL A 26 3.28 -6.17 -2.09
C VAL A 26 3.65 -4.70 -2.21
N GLY A 27 4.81 -4.35 -1.71
CA GLY A 27 5.33 -2.99 -1.74
C GLY A 27 6.85 -2.96 -1.75
N LEU A 28 7.41 -1.77 -1.61
CA LEU A 28 8.85 -1.55 -1.54
C LEU A 28 9.55 -2.41 -0.47
N GLY A 29 8.87 -2.68 0.64
CA GLY A 29 9.37 -3.53 1.70
C GLY A 29 9.71 -4.94 1.21
N ASN A 30 8.84 -5.53 0.43
CA ASN A 30 8.99 -6.91 -0.03
C ASN A 30 10.00 -7.02 -1.19
N ILE A 31 9.99 -6.04 -2.09
CA ILE A 31 10.78 -6.08 -3.32
C ILE A 31 12.22 -5.62 -3.06
N TRP A 32 12.40 -4.60 -2.24
CA TRP A 32 13.70 -3.99 -1.98
C TRP A 32 14.24 -4.32 -0.59
N LYS A 33 13.49 -3.99 0.46
CA LYS A 33 14.00 -4.06 1.84
C LYS A 33 14.20 -5.50 2.33
N PHE A 34 13.26 -6.39 2.01
CA PHE A 34 13.33 -7.77 2.47
C PHE A 34 14.54 -8.54 1.91
N PRO A 35 14.84 -8.52 0.58
CA PRO A 35 16.06 -9.16 0.06
C PRO A 35 17.34 -8.59 0.68
N TYR A 36 17.41 -7.27 0.82
CA TYR A 36 18.54 -6.62 1.48
C TYR A 36 18.73 -7.11 2.92
N MET A 37 17.68 -7.06 3.73
CA MET A 37 17.71 -7.54 5.13
C MET A 37 18.04 -9.03 5.22
N THR A 38 17.57 -9.82 4.27
CA THR A 38 17.89 -11.25 4.20
C THR A 38 19.40 -11.46 4.02
N GLY A 39 20.04 -10.71 3.12
CA GLY A 39 21.48 -10.78 2.91
C GLY A 39 22.29 -10.38 4.15
N GLU A 40 21.91 -9.28 4.79
CA GLU A 40 22.60 -8.73 5.96
C GLU A 40 22.39 -9.56 7.26
N SER A 41 21.26 -10.27 7.37
CA SER A 41 20.82 -10.89 8.64
C SER A 41 20.95 -12.41 8.67
N GLY A 42 21.83 -13.00 7.86
CA GLY A 42 22.11 -14.44 7.91
C GLY A 42 21.32 -15.30 6.92
N GLY A 43 20.78 -14.69 5.84
CA GLY A 43 20.20 -15.43 4.73
C GLY A 43 19.02 -16.30 5.10
N GLY A 44 19.15 -17.61 4.86
CA GLY A 44 18.06 -18.58 5.10
C GLY A 44 17.57 -18.66 6.55
N ALA A 45 18.44 -18.42 7.53
CA ALA A 45 18.05 -18.41 8.94
C ALA A 45 17.09 -17.26 9.25
N PHE A 46 17.35 -16.07 8.70
CA PHE A 46 16.46 -14.92 8.80
C PHE A 46 15.09 -15.22 8.18
N VAL A 47 15.07 -15.82 6.97
CA VAL A 47 13.82 -16.19 6.30
C VAL A 47 13.00 -17.19 7.13
N LEU A 48 13.64 -18.16 7.77
CA LEU A 48 12.98 -19.14 8.63
C LEU A 48 12.30 -18.47 9.83
N VAL A 49 13.02 -17.61 10.55
CA VAL A 49 12.47 -16.83 11.68
C VAL A 49 11.32 -15.93 11.20
N TYR A 50 11.48 -15.27 10.05
CA TYR A 50 10.45 -14.43 9.44
C TYR A 50 9.16 -15.21 9.16
N LEU A 51 9.27 -16.42 8.58
CA LEU A 51 8.11 -17.28 8.31
C LEU A 51 7.41 -17.71 9.62
N ILE A 52 8.16 -18.06 10.65
CA ILE A 52 7.60 -18.37 11.97
C ILE A 52 6.85 -17.15 12.54
N CYS A 53 7.41 -15.96 12.45
CA CYS A 53 6.76 -14.72 12.91
C CYS A 53 5.47 -14.44 12.12
N ILE A 54 5.46 -14.66 10.80
CA ILE A 54 4.25 -14.52 9.98
C ILE A 54 3.16 -15.49 10.45
N LEU A 55 3.50 -16.74 10.68
CA LEU A 55 2.52 -17.75 11.10
C LEU A 55 1.97 -17.48 12.51
N LEU A 56 2.84 -17.12 13.45
CA LEU A 56 2.45 -16.96 14.85
C LEU A 56 1.84 -15.59 15.17
N ILE A 57 2.27 -14.54 14.48
CA ILE A 57 1.88 -13.16 14.78
C ILE A 57 1.08 -12.57 13.61
N GLY A 58 1.62 -12.62 12.41
CA GLY A 58 1.03 -11.97 11.24
C GLY A 58 -0.32 -12.54 10.86
N LEU A 59 -0.43 -13.86 10.79
CA LEU A 59 -1.66 -14.54 10.38
C LEU A 59 -2.83 -14.29 11.37
N PRO A 60 -2.67 -14.43 12.70
CA PRO A 60 -3.73 -14.09 13.65
C PRO A 60 -4.16 -12.63 13.60
N ILE A 61 -3.24 -11.68 13.40
CA ILE A 61 -3.56 -10.26 13.25
C ILE A 61 -4.41 -10.06 11.99
N LEU A 62 -3.98 -10.57 10.85
CA LEU A 62 -4.70 -10.46 9.58
C LEU A 62 -6.11 -11.05 9.66
N MET A 63 -6.25 -12.22 10.29
CA MET A 63 -7.56 -12.84 10.52
C MET A 63 -8.47 -11.95 11.39
N SER A 64 -7.90 -11.34 12.43
CA SER A 64 -8.62 -10.41 13.31
C SER A 64 -9.09 -9.15 12.57
N GLU A 65 -8.25 -8.57 11.73
CA GLU A 65 -8.58 -7.42 10.88
C GLU A 65 -9.73 -7.74 9.91
N TRP A 66 -9.65 -8.89 9.24
CA TRP A 66 -10.72 -9.33 8.34
C TRP A 66 -12.03 -9.59 9.07
N LEU A 67 -11.98 -10.17 10.27
CA LEU A 67 -13.16 -10.38 11.09
C LEU A 67 -13.79 -9.06 11.49
N LEU A 68 -12.99 -8.09 11.97
CA LEU A 68 -13.47 -6.75 12.32
C LEU A 68 -14.08 -6.03 11.11
N GLY A 69 -13.44 -6.12 9.96
CA GLY A 69 -13.96 -5.54 8.71
C GLY A 69 -15.31 -6.14 8.30
N ARG A 70 -15.46 -7.47 8.40
CA ARG A 70 -16.73 -8.17 8.10
C ARG A 70 -17.84 -7.86 9.09
N LEU A 71 -17.53 -7.71 10.36
CA LEU A 71 -18.50 -7.39 11.40
C LEU A 71 -18.95 -5.93 11.36
N GLY A 72 -18.02 -5.04 11.05
CA GLY A 72 -18.27 -3.60 11.09
C GLY A 72 -18.89 -3.04 9.82
N GLN A 73 -18.42 -3.46 8.66
CA GLN A 73 -18.82 -2.99 7.33
C GLN A 73 -18.87 -1.45 7.21
N LYS A 74 -18.01 -0.78 7.93
CA LYS A 74 -17.87 0.68 8.01
C LYS A 74 -16.40 1.06 7.96
N ASN A 75 -16.11 2.35 7.97
CA ASN A 75 -14.73 2.82 8.13
C ASN A 75 -14.15 2.34 9.49
N PRO A 76 -12.83 2.27 9.67
CA PRO A 76 -12.20 1.71 10.86
C PRO A 76 -12.67 2.34 12.17
N ILE A 77 -12.83 3.67 12.21
CA ILE A 77 -13.26 4.41 13.41
C ILE A 77 -14.69 4.03 13.79
N SER A 78 -15.60 4.08 12.80
CA SER A 78 -17.01 3.73 13.02
C SER A 78 -17.21 2.26 13.33
N THR A 79 -16.40 1.36 12.75
CA THR A 79 -16.39 -0.07 13.05
C THR A 79 -16.03 -0.31 14.51
N MET A 80 -14.93 0.27 14.99
CA MET A 80 -14.50 0.11 16.37
C MET A 80 -15.51 0.71 17.36
N SER A 81 -16.08 1.88 17.05
CA SER A 81 -17.14 2.49 17.84
C SER A 81 -18.38 1.59 17.95
N HIS A 82 -18.83 1.05 16.81
CA HIS A 82 -20.01 0.17 16.77
C HIS A 82 -19.80 -1.14 17.53
N ILE A 83 -18.67 -1.78 17.33
CA ILE A 83 -18.35 -3.06 17.97
C ILE A 83 -18.15 -2.88 19.49
N SER A 84 -17.43 -1.84 19.93
CA SER A 84 -17.22 -1.56 21.34
C SER A 84 -18.53 -1.27 22.07
N ALA A 85 -19.42 -0.48 21.47
CA ALA A 85 -20.75 -0.20 22.01
C ALA A 85 -21.60 -1.47 22.10
N ARG A 86 -21.62 -2.30 21.05
CA ARG A 86 -22.38 -3.56 21.01
C ARG A 86 -21.91 -4.56 22.06
N LEU A 87 -20.62 -4.62 22.30
CA LEU A 87 -20.01 -5.52 23.30
C LEU A 87 -19.93 -4.91 24.70
N LYS A 88 -20.51 -3.72 24.90
CA LYS A 88 -20.45 -2.97 26.16
C LYS A 88 -19.01 -2.81 26.69
N ARG A 89 -18.07 -2.56 25.78
CA ARG A 89 -16.66 -2.32 26.11
C ARG A 89 -16.36 -0.83 26.13
N SER A 90 -15.19 -0.48 26.71
CA SER A 90 -14.76 0.91 26.80
C SER A 90 -14.73 1.60 25.43
N PRO A 91 -15.22 2.85 25.32
CA PRO A 91 -15.10 3.65 24.10
C PRO A 91 -13.64 3.91 23.67
N ALA A 92 -12.68 3.71 24.57
CA ALA A 92 -11.24 3.85 24.25
C ALA A 92 -10.79 2.92 23.12
N TRP A 93 -11.49 1.82 22.83
CA TRP A 93 -11.21 0.95 21.70
C TRP A 93 -11.30 1.66 20.33
N VAL A 94 -12.01 2.78 20.25
CA VAL A 94 -12.07 3.63 19.05
C VAL A 94 -10.70 4.18 18.69
N LEU A 95 -9.80 4.37 19.66
CA LEU A 95 -8.44 4.85 19.41
C LEU A 95 -7.64 3.93 18.48
N ILE A 96 -7.91 2.63 18.45
CA ILE A 96 -7.30 1.69 17.50
C ILE A 96 -7.69 2.06 16.06
N GLY A 97 -8.97 2.34 15.82
CA GLY A 97 -9.44 2.80 14.52
C GLY A 97 -8.83 4.14 14.09
N VAL A 98 -8.71 5.07 15.05
CA VAL A 98 -8.06 6.37 14.81
C VAL A 98 -6.58 6.19 14.51
N ALA A 99 -5.87 5.39 15.29
CA ALA A 99 -4.45 5.10 15.07
C ALA A 99 -4.21 4.45 13.71
N GLY A 100 -5.08 3.52 13.29
CA GLY A 100 -5.00 2.90 11.96
C GLY A 100 -5.16 3.91 10.82
N VAL A 101 -6.12 4.84 10.94
CA VAL A 101 -6.32 5.90 9.92
C VAL A 101 -5.14 6.86 9.89
N LEU A 102 -4.64 7.29 11.06
CA LEU A 102 -3.46 8.16 11.13
C LEU A 102 -2.20 7.47 10.59
N GLY A 103 -2.00 6.19 10.92
CA GLY A 103 -0.89 5.40 10.39
C GLY A 103 -0.96 5.30 8.85
N ALA A 104 -2.13 5.02 8.29
CA ALA A 104 -2.31 4.98 6.84
C ALA A 104 -2.03 6.33 6.18
N TYR A 105 -2.43 7.44 6.80
CA TYR A 105 -2.15 8.78 6.32
C TYR A 105 -0.65 9.10 6.32
N LEU A 106 0.05 8.77 7.40
CA LEU A 106 1.50 8.96 7.49
C LEU A 106 2.25 8.10 6.47
N ILE A 107 1.82 6.85 6.28
CA ILE A 107 2.38 5.97 5.25
C ILE A 107 2.15 6.58 3.86
N LEU A 108 0.95 7.05 3.55
CA LEU A 108 0.65 7.66 2.25
C LEU A 108 1.54 8.87 1.98
N SER A 109 1.78 9.73 2.98
CA SER A 109 2.64 10.92 2.83
C SER A 109 4.07 10.55 2.45
N PHE A 110 4.62 9.49 3.03
CA PHE A 110 5.94 8.97 2.69
C PHE A 110 5.96 8.26 1.33
N TYR A 111 5.02 7.34 1.10
CA TYR A 111 4.96 6.56 -0.14
C TYR A 111 4.68 7.40 -1.38
N SER A 112 3.95 8.49 -1.24
CA SER A 112 3.69 9.37 -2.39
C SER A 112 4.94 10.06 -2.92
N VAL A 113 5.88 10.39 -2.04
CA VAL A 113 7.18 10.93 -2.44
C VAL A 113 8.00 9.87 -3.19
N ILE A 114 8.09 8.66 -2.65
CA ILE A 114 8.80 7.55 -3.31
C ILE A 114 8.12 7.16 -4.62
N GLY A 115 6.79 7.19 -4.69
CA GLY A 115 6.05 7.02 -5.93
C GLY A 115 6.41 8.06 -6.98
N GLY A 116 6.63 9.31 -6.57
CA GLY A 116 7.15 10.37 -7.42
C GLY A 116 8.56 10.06 -7.94
N TRP A 117 9.47 9.58 -7.09
CA TRP A 117 10.80 9.14 -7.55
C TRP A 117 10.72 8.00 -8.57
N ALA A 118 9.85 7.01 -8.35
CA ALA A 118 9.65 5.91 -9.29
C ALA A 118 9.20 6.42 -10.66
N LEU A 119 8.30 7.41 -10.72
CA LEU A 119 7.89 8.04 -11.99
C LEU A 119 9.03 8.78 -12.67
N ALA A 120 9.85 9.52 -11.89
CA ALA A 120 11.04 10.18 -12.42
C ALA A 120 12.00 9.17 -13.06
N PHE A 121 12.32 8.10 -12.36
CA PHE A 121 13.21 7.04 -12.89
C PHE A 121 12.62 6.29 -14.09
N ILE A 122 11.30 6.11 -14.16
CA ILE A 122 10.66 5.56 -15.37
C ILE A 122 10.86 6.51 -16.56
N ALA A 123 10.73 7.81 -16.35
CA ALA A 123 10.96 8.80 -17.40
C ALA A 123 12.43 8.84 -17.84
N ASP A 124 13.37 8.77 -16.90
CA ASP A 124 14.80 8.71 -17.17
C ASP A 124 15.18 7.42 -17.92
N ALA A 125 14.61 6.29 -17.54
CA ALA A 125 14.81 5.02 -18.25
C ALA A 125 14.28 5.09 -19.69
N ALA A 126 13.10 5.68 -19.88
CA ALA A 126 12.47 5.83 -21.19
C ALA A 126 13.26 6.79 -22.11
N SER A 127 13.98 7.77 -21.53
CA SER A 127 14.83 8.70 -22.27
C SER A 127 16.21 8.13 -22.61
N GLY A 128 16.56 6.92 -22.16
CA GLY A 128 17.87 6.31 -22.36
C GLY A 128 18.96 6.80 -21.39
N SER A 129 18.59 7.60 -20.38
CA SER A 129 19.55 8.17 -19.41
C SER A 129 20.35 7.11 -18.64
N PHE A 130 19.86 5.86 -18.61
CA PHE A 130 20.52 4.76 -17.90
C PHE A 130 21.56 4.00 -18.73
N GLU A 131 21.63 4.20 -20.05
CA GLU A 131 22.57 3.50 -20.92
C GLU A 131 24.05 3.84 -20.61
N THR A 132 24.28 5.02 -20.06
CA THR A 132 25.62 5.54 -19.72
C THR A 132 25.90 5.55 -18.22
N LEU A 133 24.99 4.99 -17.39
CA LEU A 133 25.12 5.01 -15.94
C LEU A 133 26.24 4.05 -15.47
N THR A 134 27.14 4.58 -14.66
CA THR A 134 28.12 3.84 -13.88
C THR A 134 27.72 3.88 -12.40
N SER A 135 28.33 3.02 -11.57
CA SER A 135 28.09 3.03 -10.11
C SER A 135 28.30 4.42 -9.49
N ASP A 136 29.29 5.17 -9.98
CA ASP A 136 29.64 6.50 -9.46
C ASP A 136 28.63 7.57 -9.89
N THR A 137 28.07 7.45 -11.09
CA THR A 137 27.10 8.42 -11.62
C THR A 137 25.67 8.13 -11.17
N ALA A 138 25.34 6.91 -10.78
CA ALA A 138 24.02 6.55 -10.25
C ALA A 138 23.70 7.32 -8.97
N GLY A 139 24.67 7.44 -8.05
CA GLY A 139 24.52 8.23 -6.82
C GLY A 139 24.30 9.72 -7.09
N SER A 140 24.98 10.28 -8.09
CA SER A 140 24.83 11.69 -8.44
C SER A 140 23.49 11.99 -9.13
N LEU A 141 22.96 11.06 -9.93
CA LEU A 141 21.63 11.20 -10.54
C LEU A 141 20.53 11.26 -9.45
N PHE A 142 20.59 10.34 -8.50
CA PHE A 142 19.64 10.36 -7.37
C PHE A 142 19.82 11.59 -6.48
N GLY A 143 21.06 11.96 -6.18
CA GLY A 143 21.39 13.18 -5.43
C GLY A 143 20.90 14.45 -6.13
N GLY A 144 21.00 14.52 -7.45
CA GLY A 144 20.46 15.60 -8.27
C GLY A 144 18.94 15.72 -8.16
N LEU A 145 18.22 14.58 -8.23
CA LEU A 145 16.78 14.55 -8.04
C LEU A 145 16.38 15.04 -6.63
N LEU A 146 17.07 14.59 -5.59
CA LEU A 146 16.81 15.01 -4.21
C LEU A 146 17.17 16.48 -3.95
N GLY A 147 18.13 17.02 -4.68
CA GLY A 147 18.58 18.42 -4.57
C GLY A 147 17.66 19.43 -5.26
N ASP A 148 16.70 18.99 -6.08
CA ASP A 148 15.76 19.86 -6.77
C ASP A 148 14.33 19.73 -6.22
N PRO A 149 13.92 20.61 -5.28
CA PRO A 149 12.59 20.59 -4.69
C PRO A 149 11.47 20.77 -5.71
N THR A 150 11.73 21.51 -6.80
CA THR A 150 10.72 21.78 -7.82
C THR A 150 10.39 20.53 -8.61
N THR A 151 11.41 19.82 -9.06
CA THR A 151 11.28 18.54 -9.76
C THR A 151 10.67 17.47 -8.86
N LEU A 152 11.09 17.41 -7.59
CA LEU A 152 10.47 16.49 -6.60
C LEU A 152 8.97 16.75 -6.42
N LEU A 153 8.59 18.03 -6.26
CA LEU A 153 7.20 18.40 -6.08
C LEU A 153 6.36 18.09 -7.33
N ALA A 154 6.92 18.31 -8.52
CA ALA A 154 6.24 17.99 -9.78
C ALA A 154 5.94 16.48 -9.90
N TRP A 155 6.93 15.63 -9.68
CA TRP A 155 6.76 14.17 -9.74
C TRP A 155 5.86 13.64 -8.63
N HIS A 156 5.99 14.15 -7.41
CA HIS A 156 5.07 13.84 -6.31
C HIS A 156 3.63 14.21 -6.67
N SER A 157 3.41 15.41 -7.23
CA SER A 157 2.07 15.86 -7.64
C SER A 157 1.50 15.01 -8.77
N ALA A 158 2.31 14.60 -9.74
CA ALA A 158 1.92 13.70 -10.80
C ALA A 158 1.49 12.32 -10.25
N PHE A 159 2.25 11.75 -9.33
CA PHE A 159 1.91 10.51 -8.66
C PHE A 159 0.60 10.64 -7.85
N MET A 160 0.46 11.70 -7.06
CA MET A 160 -0.77 11.94 -6.29
C MET A 160 -1.99 12.11 -7.19
N LEU A 161 -1.84 12.78 -8.34
CA LEU A 161 -2.93 12.90 -9.32
C LEU A 161 -3.36 11.52 -9.84
N MET A 162 -2.42 10.65 -10.18
CA MET A 162 -2.72 9.27 -10.58
C MET A 162 -3.49 8.52 -9.48
N VAL A 163 -3.05 8.62 -8.23
CA VAL A 163 -3.72 8.01 -7.07
C VAL A 163 -5.15 8.54 -6.93
N ILE A 164 -5.33 9.86 -7.00
CA ILE A 164 -6.64 10.51 -6.90
C ILE A 164 -7.57 10.01 -8.00
N LEU A 165 -7.11 9.92 -9.25
CA LEU A 165 -7.91 9.43 -10.37
C LEU A 165 -8.36 7.98 -10.18
N VAL A 166 -7.47 7.11 -9.69
CA VAL A 166 -7.80 5.71 -9.38
C VAL A 166 -8.83 5.64 -8.26
N VAL A 167 -8.62 6.37 -7.16
CA VAL A 167 -9.51 6.35 -5.99
C VAL A 167 -10.86 6.98 -6.31
N ALA A 168 -10.90 8.04 -7.11
CA ALA A 168 -12.13 8.68 -7.56
C ALA A 168 -13.03 7.74 -8.38
N GLY A 169 -12.44 6.74 -9.06
CA GLY A 169 -13.19 5.67 -9.74
C GLY A 169 -13.90 4.69 -8.78
N GLY A 170 -13.70 4.85 -7.47
CA GLY A 170 -14.28 3.99 -6.44
C GLY A 170 -13.68 2.59 -6.39
N VAL A 171 -14.33 1.69 -5.63
CA VAL A 171 -13.78 0.33 -5.42
C VAL A 171 -13.81 -0.49 -6.71
N ALA A 172 -14.96 -0.61 -7.35
CA ALA A 172 -15.11 -1.47 -8.54
C ALA A 172 -14.52 -0.86 -9.82
N GLY A 173 -14.70 0.44 -10.05
CA GLY A 173 -14.25 1.14 -11.26
C GLY A 173 -12.78 1.59 -11.21
N GLY A 174 -12.25 1.86 -10.03
CA GLY A 174 -10.90 2.36 -9.84
C GLY A 174 -9.96 1.30 -9.24
N LEU A 175 -10.07 1.05 -7.95
CA LEU A 175 -9.15 0.18 -7.22
C LEU A 175 -9.10 -1.25 -7.77
N GLU A 176 -10.26 -1.84 -8.03
CA GLU A 176 -10.35 -3.20 -8.57
C GLU A 176 -9.76 -3.30 -9.98
N ARG A 177 -10.04 -2.31 -10.84
CA ARG A 177 -9.48 -2.27 -12.19
C ARG A 177 -7.97 -2.10 -12.15
N ALA A 178 -7.45 -1.19 -11.31
CA ALA A 178 -6.03 -1.01 -11.12
C ALA A 178 -5.36 -2.32 -10.63
N ALA A 179 -5.93 -2.98 -9.63
CA ALA A 179 -5.40 -4.24 -9.12
C ALA A 179 -5.39 -5.36 -10.19
N LYS A 180 -6.45 -5.48 -11.00
CA LYS A 180 -6.53 -6.47 -12.07
C LYS A 180 -5.50 -6.28 -13.17
N ILE A 181 -5.03 -5.06 -13.40
CA ILE A 181 -4.02 -4.74 -14.41
C ILE A 181 -2.62 -4.81 -13.81
N LEU A 182 -2.40 -4.12 -12.69
CA LEU A 182 -1.07 -3.93 -12.13
C LEU A 182 -0.53 -5.21 -11.47
N MET A 183 -1.39 -6.04 -10.87
CA MET A 183 -0.91 -7.25 -10.21
C MET A 183 -0.37 -8.31 -11.17
N PRO A 184 -1.05 -8.66 -12.27
CA PRO A 184 -0.45 -9.55 -13.27
C PRO A 184 0.81 -8.95 -13.91
N LEU A 185 0.81 -7.63 -14.17
CA LEU A 185 2.00 -6.96 -14.70
C LEU A 185 3.19 -7.09 -13.74
N LEU A 186 2.98 -6.84 -12.46
CA LEU A 186 4.00 -7.00 -11.43
C LEU A 186 4.50 -8.46 -11.36
N ALA A 187 3.60 -9.44 -11.42
CA ALA A 187 3.96 -10.86 -11.39
C ALA A 187 4.79 -11.30 -12.60
N VAL A 188 4.64 -10.64 -13.74
CA VAL A 188 5.46 -10.89 -14.95
C VAL A 188 6.83 -10.21 -14.85
N MET A 189 6.91 -9.08 -14.14
CA MET A 189 8.16 -8.31 -13.99
C MET A 189 9.09 -8.86 -12.88
N LEU A 190 8.56 -9.64 -11.95
CA LEU A 190 9.30 -10.31 -10.86
C LEU A 190 9.76 -11.70 -11.26
#